data_aa184dd00588d561854760379f863126
#
_entry.id   aa184dd00588d561854760379f863126
#
_cell.length_a   1.000
_cell.length_b   1.000
_cell.length_c   1.000
_cell.angle_alpha   90.00
_cell.angle_beta   90.00
_cell.angle_gamma   90.00
#
_symmetry.space_group_name_H-M   'P 1'
#
loop_
_entity.id
_entity.type
_entity.pdbx_description
1 polymer ?
#
loop_
_entity_poly.entity_id
_entity_poly.type
_entity_poly.pdbx_seq_one_letter_code
_entity_poly.pdbx_strand_id
1 'polypeptide(L)'
;METEPEATGAAYPVWFIVPSASKDASGDEGGTIQARITCKRPSAQTFPPEIKQCIQSRWVGGRIISMDLSQIELRMAALCSGDPSLLAAFNTGLDLHTHRAVQLFGQDSLTRPTFKKRERQVGKTMNFADLFLASPQRMRMSVHEMTGELMPLSFFEEVARSRPDARPGLHRWQQSLISRVATDGYLLLPILGQSRTFVGGPSAHLNEVVNFPIQTQASNTLLQIQGRLLEYLPKLYTQGPRPLMFLQVYDAIYFDVPPQYEDSLKAAVQQAVLDVAAPSGYWGRLQEYYGHTVPLEYEID
;
A
#
# COMPACT_ATOMS: atom_id res chain seq x y z
N MET A 1 -30.11 -22.31 29.11
CA MET A 1 -28.87 -21.62 29.47
C MET A 1 -27.86 -22.01 28.42
N GLU A 2 -27.68 -21.17 27.41
CA GLU A 2 -26.58 -21.34 26.46
C GLU A 2 -25.31 -20.99 27.24
N THR A 3 -24.42 -21.95 27.37
CA THR A 3 -23.08 -21.73 27.93
C THR A 3 -22.33 -20.82 26.98
N GLU A 4 -21.91 -19.62 27.47
CA GLU A 4 -20.98 -18.78 26.74
C GLU A 4 -19.76 -19.64 26.35
N PRO A 5 -19.30 -19.56 25.07
CA PRO A 5 -18.12 -20.31 24.68
C PRO A 5 -16.93 -19.87 25.53
N GLU A 6 -16.22 -20.83 26.13
CA GLU A 6 -14.99 -20.56 26.88
C GLU A 6 -14.07 -19.71 26.00
N ALA A 7 -13.54 -18.61 26.58
CA ALA A 7 -12.61 -17.71 25.90
C ALA A 7 -11.35 -18.48 25.48
N THR A 8 -11.27 -18.88 24.22
CA THR A 8 -10.14 -19.68 23.68
C THR A 8 -8.87 -18.84 23.47
N GLY A 9 -8.94 -17.51 23.68
CA GLY A 9 -7.85 -16.59 23.33
C GLY A 9 -7.68 -16.36 21.83
N ALA A 10 -8.58 -16.89 20.99
CA ALA A 10 -8.54 -16.76 19.54
C ALA A 10 -9.54 -15.71 19.05
N ALA A 11 -9.16 -14.94 18.05
CA ALA A 11 -10.03 -13.99 17.34
C ALA A 11 -10.27 -14.47 15.91
N TYR A 12 -11.53 -14.39 15.47
CA TYR A 12 -11.96 -14.85 14.15
C TYR A 12 -12.56 -13.67 13.35
N PRO A 13 -11.74 -12.80 12.75
CA PRO A 13 -12.25 -11.65 12.01
C PRO A 13 -13.02 -12.10 10.76
N VAL A 14 -14.07 -11.34 10.40
CA VAL A 14 -14.80 -11.50 9.15
C VAL A 14 -14.11 -10.71 8.06
N TRP A 15 -13.77 -11.37 6.95
CA TRP A 15 -13.05 -10.78 5.82
C TRP A 15 -13.97 -10.43 4.68
N PHE A 16 -13.77 -9.26 4.09
CA PHE A 16 -14.50 -8.75 2.93
C PHE A 16 -13.53 -8.57 1.78
N ILE A 17 -13.70 -9.37 0.73
CA ILE A 17 -12.79 -9.42 -0.43
C ILE A 17 -13.28 -8.53 -1.57
N VAL A 18 -14.59 -8.34 -1.69
CA VAL A 18 -15.20 -7.58 -2.79
C VAL A 18 -15.91 -6.36 -2.23
N PRO A 19 -15.83 -5.19 -2.89
CA PRO A 19 -16.67 -4.07 -2.54
C PRO A 19 -18.13 -4.49 -2.65
N SER A 20 -18.86 -4.41 -1.56
CA SER A 20 -20.29 -4.69 -1.55
C SER A 20 -21.04 -3.40 -1.36
N ALA A 21 -21.90 -3.06 -2.31
CA ALA A 21 -22.90 -2.01 -2.13
C ALA A 21 -24.09 -2.52 -1.28
N SER A 22 -24.17 -3.83 -1.05
CA SER A 22 -25.17 -4.45 -0.19
C SER A 22 -24.60 -4.65 1.22
N LYS A 23 -25.40 -4.36 2.22
CA LYS A 23 -25.11 -4.70 3.61
C LYS A 23 -25.17 -6.22 3.78
N ASP A 24 -24.25 -6.79 4.57
CA ASP A 24 -24.36 -8.19 4.97
C ASP A 24 -25.58 -8.41 5.87
N ALA A 25 -25.84 -9.65 6.30
CA ALA A 25 -26.95 -10.00 7.17
C ALA A 25 -26.92 -9.27 8.54
N SER A 26 -25.81 -8.65 8.90
CA SER A 26 -25.63 -7.85 10.12
C SER A 26 -25.67 -6.34 9.85
N GLY A 27 -25.92 -5.92 8.61
CA GLY A 27 -26.02 -4.51 8.22
C GLY A 27 -24.68 -3.85 7.90
N ASP A 28 -23.58 -4.61 7.82
CA ASP A 28 -22.25 -4.10 7.52
C ASP A 28 -21.97 -4.06 6.01
N GLU A 29 -21.44 -2.94 5.53
CA GLU A 29 -20.85 -2.81 4.20
C GLU A 29 -19.42 -3.35 4.21
N GLY A 30 -19.08 -4.20 3.22
CA GLY A 30 -17.77 -4.84 3.15
C GLY A 30 -16.91 -4.37 1.99
N GLY A 31 -15.60 -4.55 2.13
CA GLY A 31 -14.61 -4.25 1.12
C GLY A 31 -14.37 -2.75 0.88
N THR A 32 -13.54 -2.44 -0.09
CA THR A 32 -13.27 -1.07 -0.54
C THR A 32 -13.37 -0.97 -2.06
N ILE A 33 -13.70 0.22 -2.58
CA ILE A 33 -13.75 0.48 -4.03
C ILE A 33 -12.37 0.25 -4.69
N GLN A 34 -11.29 0.36 -3.91
CA GLN A 34 -9.91 0.13 -4.37
C GLN A 34 -9.48 -1.35 -4.32
N ALA A 35 -10.41 -2.29 -4.23
CA ALA A 35 -10.16 -3.73 -4.13
C ALA A 35 -9.28 -4.16 -2.93
N ARG A 36 -9.20 -3.34 -1.88
CA ARG A 36 -8.52 -3.71 -0.64
C ARG A 36 -9.38 -4.67 0.16
N ILE A 37 -8.78 -5.76 0.62
CA ILE A 37 -9.40 -6.64 1.59
C ILE A 37 -9.56 -5.90 2.92
N THR A 38 -10.74 -5.98 3.52
CA THR A 38 -11.02 -5.41 4.84
C THR A 38 -11.50 -6.50 5.79
N CYS A 39 -11.31 -6.31 7.08
CA CYS A 39 -11.85 -7.20 8.10
C CYS A 39 -12.58 -6.43 9.21
N LYS A 40 -13.57 -7.09 9.81
CA LYS A 40 -14.37 -6.58 10.93
C LYS A 40 -14.56 -7.70 11.95
N ARG A 41 -14.91 -7.31 13.19
CA ARG A 41 -15.32 -8.22 14.28
C ARG A 41 -14.29 -9.31 14.63
N PRO A 42 -13.08 -8.94 15.05
CA PRO A 42 -12.54 -7.59 15.21
C PRO A 42 -11.89 -7.07 13.92
N SER A 43 -11.65 -5.74 13.83
CA SER A 43 -10.87 -5.13 12.76
C SER A 43 -9.38 -5.34 13.01
N ALA A 44 -8.87 -6.54 12.74
CA ALA A 44 -7.49 -6.92 13.04
C ALA A 44 -6.46 -6.06 12.29
N GLN A 45 -6.83 -5.49 11.15
CA GLN A 45 -5.98 -4.57 10.37
C GLN A 45 -5.64 -3.29 11.12
N THR A 46 -6.54 -2.83 12.01
CA THR A 46 -6.39 -1.59 12.77
C THR A 46 -5.88 -1.79 14.19
N PHE A 47 -5.50 -3.00 14.56
CA PHE A 47 -4.91 -3.25 15.88
C PHE A 47 -3.66 -2.38 16.08
N PRO A 48 -3.53 -1.69 17.22
CA PRO A 48 -2.32 -0.96 17.55
C PRO A 48 -1.13 -1.93 17.72
N PRO A 49 0.11 -1.41 17.62
CA PRO A 49 1.32 -2.24 17.72
C PRO A 49 1.36 -3.15 18.96
N GLU A 50 0.87 -2.66 20.09
CA GLU A 50 0.84 -3.37 21.37
C GLU A 50 -0.04 -4.63 21.32
N ILE A 51 -1.17 -4.56 20.60
CA ILE A 51 -2.05 -5.71 20.38
C ILE A 51 -1.45 -6.66 19.35
N LYS A 52 -0.85 -6.13 18.28
CA LYS A 52 -0.18 -6.98 17.27
C LYS A 52 0.95 -7.80 17.85
N GLN A 53 1.70 -7.28 18.81
CA GLN A 53 2.76 -8.02 19.52
C GLN A 53 2.24 -9.19 20.37
N CYS A 54 0.96 -9.19 20.73
CA CYS A 54 0.33 -10.29 21.45
C CYS A 54 -0.06 -11.48 20.55
N ILE A 55 -0.01 -11.31 19.22
CA ILE A 55 -0.33 -12.38 18.29
C ILE A 55 0.82 -13.41 18.31
N GLN A 56 0.50 -14.63 18.66
CA GLN A 56 1.45 -15.73 18.77
C GLN A 56 1.14 -16.83 17.77
N SER A 57 2.18 -17.54 17.34
CA SER A 57 2.01 -18.75 16.54
C SER A 57 1.23 -19.81 17.31
N ARG A 58 0.31 -20.50 16.63
CA ARG A 58 -0.38 -21.68 17.18
C ARG A 58 0.54 -22.90 17.35
N TRP A 59 1.72 -22.88 16.70
CA TRP A 59 2.66 -23.99 16.70
C TRP A 59 3.70 -23.79 17.79
N VAL A 60 4.04 -24.86 18.50
CA VAL A 60 5.14 -24.83 19.48
C VAL A 60 6.45 -24.52 18.73
N GLY A 61 7.12 -23.43 19.12
CA GLY A 61 8.31 -22.93 18.44
C GLY A 61 8.06 -22.29 17.09
N GLY A 62 6.81 -22.16 16.67
CA GLY A 62 6.44 -21.45 15.43
C GLY A 62 6.61 -19.94 15.51
N ARG A 63 6.54 -19.28 14.38
CA ARG A 63 6.75 -17.83 14.24
C ARG A 63 5.64 -17.18 13.43
N ILE A 64 5.39 -15.91 13.73
CA ILE A 64 4.65 -15.03 12.84
C ILE A 64 5.66 -14.36 11.91
N ILE A 65 5.49 -14.56 10.61
CA ILE A 65 6.34 -13.99 9.56
C ILE A 65 5.49 -13.00 8.78
N SER A 66 6.03 -11.82 8.47
CA SER A 66 5.39 -10.84 7.60
C SER A 66 6.14 -10.67 6.29
N MET A 67 5.39 -10.48 5.21
CA MET A 67 5.88 -10.04 3.90
C MET A 67 5.22 -8.70 3.58
N ASP A 68 6.01 -7.67 3.30
CA ASP A 68 5.56 -6.30 3.03
C ASP A 68 6.10 -5.81 1.67
N LEU A 69 5.24 -5.22 0.83
CA LEU A 69 5.66 -4.65 -0.45
C LEU A 69 6.28 -3.27 -0.24
N SER A 70 7.57 -3.16 -0.50
CA SER A 70 8.34 -1.94 -0.26
C SER A 70 7.83 -0.76 -1.10
N GLN A 71 7.20 0.23 -0.46
CA GLN A 71 6.73 1.49 -1.05
C GLN A 71 5.84 1.29 -2.29
N ILE A 72 4.97 0.29 -2.30
CA ILE A 72 4.22 -0.13 -3.50
C ILE A 72 3.40 1.01 -4.14
N GLU A 73 2.81 1.92 -3.35
CA GLU A 73 2.04 3.04 -3.89
C GLU A 73 2.94 4.05 -4.64
N LEU A 74 4.16 4.31 -4.14
CA LEU A 74 5.13 5.18 -4.82
C LEU A 74 5.72 4.51 -6.07
N ARG A 75 5.96 3.19 -6.03
CA ARG A 75 6.38 2.41 -7.20
C ARG A 75 5.28 2.39 -8.27
N MET A 76 4.03 2.24 -7.85
CA MET A 76 2.88 2.31 -8.76
C MET A 76 2.75 3.70 -9.37
N ALA A 77 2.95 4.77 -8.61
CA ALA A 77 2.96 6.13 -9.13
C ALA A 77 4.08 6.37 -10.13
N ALA A 78 5.28 5.86 -9.87
CA ALA A 78 6.40 5.92 -10.81
C ALA A 78 6.04 5.22 -12.13
N LEU A 79 5.46 4.04 -12.03
CA LEU A 79 5.04 3.23 -13.17
C LEU A 79 3.95 3.91 -13.99
N CYS A 80 2.87 4.39 -13.36
CA CYS A 80 1.73 5.00 -14.03
C CYS A 80 2.07 6.36 -14.65
N SER A 81 2.91 7.15 -13.99
CA SER A 81 3.19 8.55 -14.39
C SER A 81 4.39 8.70 -15.31
N GLY A 82 5.31 7.73 -15.29
CA GLY A 82 6.59 7.87 -15.98
C GLY A 82 7.44 9.05 -15.45
N ASP A 83 7.21 9.49 -14.22
CA ASP A 83 7.97 10.61 -13.66
C ASP A 83 9.46 10.28 -13.56
N PRO A 84 10.34 11.06 -14.22
CA PRO A 84 11.75 10.71 -14.30
C PRO A 84 12.43 10.62 -12.93
N SER A 85 12.03 11.45 -11.97
CA SER A 85 12.62 11.47 -10.62
C SER A 85 12.23 10.23 -9.82
N LEU A 86 10.97 9.78 -9.93
CA LEU A 86 10.50 8.55 -9.31
C LEU A 86 11.13 7.31 -9.96
N LEU A 87 11.14 7.26 -11.29
CA LEU A 87 11.76 6.14 -12.03
C LEU A 87 13.26 6.02 -11.70
N ALA A 88 14.00 7.14 -11.75
CA ALA A 88 15.41 7.13 -11.39
C ALA A 88 15.63 6.66 -9.96
N ALA A 89 14.84 7.13 -8.99
CA ALA A 89 15.00 6.75 -7.60
C ALA A 89 14.83 5.23 -7.39
N PHE A 90 13.78 4.62 -7.94
CA PHE A 90 13.56 3.20 -7.77
C PHE A 90 14.54 2.33 -8.55
N ASN A 91 15.01 2.77 -9.71
CA ASN A 91 16.00 2.03 -10.51
C ASN A 91 17.44 2.17 -9.99
N THR A 92 17.74 3.18 -9.16
CA THR A 92 19.06 3.38 -8.55
C THR A 92 19.11 3.07 -7.06
N GLY A 93 17.99 2.70 -6.43
CA GLY A 93 17.90 2.45 -4.99
C GLY A 93 17.99 3.72 -4.12
N LEU A 94 17.68 4.89 -4.67
CA LEU A 94 17.69 6.15 -3.93
C LEU A 94 16.52 6.19 -2.91
N ASP A 95 16.83 6.55 -1.65
CA ASP A 95 15.79 6.80 -0.65
C ASP A 95 15.00 8.09 -0.98
N LEU A 96 13.82 7.91 -1.57
CA LEU A 96 12.92 9.00 -1.95
C LEU A 96 12.56 9.93 -0.79
N HIS A 97 12.47 9.41 0.42
CA HIS A 97 12.10 10.21 1.60
C HIS A 97 13.25 11.10 2.04
N THR A 98 14.47 10.58 2.03
CA THR A 98 15.69 11.36 2.26
C THR A 98 15.89 12.37 1.15
N HIS A 99 15.75 11.97 -0.12
CA HIS A 99 15.88 12.90 -1.24
C HIS A 99 14.89 14.08 -1.13
N ARG A 100 13.61 13.78 -0.81
CA ARG A 100 12.60 14.83 -0.63
C ARG A 100 12.91 15.74 0.57
N ALA A 101 13.40 15.18 1.67
CA ALA A 101 13.83 15.97 2.83
C ALA A 101 14.96 16.95 2.47
N VAL A 102 15.96 16.49 1.71
CA VAL A 102 17.05 17.34 1.24
C VAL A 102 16.55 18.45 0.31
N GLN A 103 15.61 18.17 -0.59
CA GLN A 103 14.99 19.21 -1.41
C GLN A 103 14.28 20.29 -0.59
N LEU A 104 13.64 19.91 0.52
CA LEU A 104 12.85 20.82 1.36
C LEU A 104 13.71 21.60 2.37
N PHE A 105 14.75 20.98 2.91
CA PHE A 105 15.51 21.52 4.04
C PHE A 105 16.99 21.78 3.74
N GLY A 106 17.44 21.51 2.50
CA GLY A 106 18.84 21.64 2.07
C GLY A 106 19.71 20.43 2.47
N GLN A 107 20.88 20.34 1.83
CA GLN A 107 21.85 19.25 2.03
C GLN A 107 22.35 19.17 3.47
N ASP A 108 22.49 20.31 4.16
CA ASP A 108 22.93 20.38 5.55
C ASP A 108 21.99 19.65 6.52
N SER A 109 20.75 19.42 6.12
CA SER A 109 19.78 18.69 6.95
C SER A 109 20.23 17.26 7.27
N LEU A 110 21.00 16.63 6.40
CA LEU A 110 21.50 15.25 6.58
C LEU A 110 22.38 15.09 7.84
N THR A 111 23.05 16.13 8.27
CA THR A 111 23.95 16.12 9.44
C THR A 111 23.22 16.42 10.75
N ARG A 112 21.95 16.79 10.71
CA ARG A 112 21.19 17.13 11.90
C ARG A 112 20.85 15.89 12.73
N PRO A 113 21.00 15.93 14.05
CA PRO A 113 20.63 14.83 14.93
C PRO A 113 19.14 14.41 14.80
N THR A 114 18.29 15.37 14.42
CA THR A 114 16.84 15.19 14.22
C THR A 114 16.47 14.55 12.88
N PHE A 115 17.42 14.43 11.93
CA PHE A 115 17.14 14.14 10.53
C PHE A 115 16.19 12.95 10.35
N LYS A 116 16.46 11.80 10.97
CA LYS A 116 15.62 10.60 10.82
C LYS A 116 14.21 10.77 11.38
N LYS A 117 14.10 11.47 12.52
CA LYS A 117 12.82 11.62 13.26
C LYS A 117 11.99 12.81 12.81
N ARG A 118 12.57 13.79 12.14
CA ARG A 118 11.92 15.03 11.74
C ARG A 118 11.97 15.23 10.22
N GLU A 119 13.12 15.61 9.68
CA GLU A 119 13.24 16.04 8.28
C GLU A 119 12.84 14.92 7.30
N ARG A 120 13.34 13.70 7.52
CA ARG A 120 12.99 12.55 6.70
C ARG A 120 11.50 12.16 6.83
N GLN A 121 10.90 12.33 8.02
CA GLN A 121 9.46 12.09 8.20
C GLN A 121 8.62 13.14 7.48
N VAL A 122 9.02 14.41 7.53
CA VAL A 122 8.39 15.46 6.71
C VAL A 122 8.53 15.11 5.22
N GLY A 123 9.72 14.73 4.76
CA GLY A 123 9.95 14.28 3.38
C GLY A 123 9.03 13.12 2.98
N LYS A 124 8.86 12.14 3.87
CA LYS A 124 7.92 11.03 3.69
C LYS A 124 6.48 11.54 3.53
N THR A 125 6.02 12.38 4.45
CA THR A 125 4.68 12.96 4.42
C THR A 125 4.44 13.76 3.13
N MET A 126 5.42 14.54 2.68
CA MET A 126 5.30 15.32 1.44
C MET A 126 5.29 14.43 0.19
N ASN A 127 6.01 13.31 0.16
CA ASN A 127 5.91 12.36 -0.94
C ASN A 127 4.49 11.82 -1.12
N PHE A 128 3.83 11.43 -0.03
CA PHE A 128 2.44 10.97 -0.08
C PHE A 128 1.45 12.12 -0.34
N ALA A 129 1.73 13.31 0.19
CA ALA A 129 0.92 14.50 -0.07
C ALA A 129 0.93 14.89 -1.56
N ASP A 130 2.07 14.79 -2.23
CA ASP A 130 2.19 15.03 -3.67
C ASP A 130 1.47 13.93 -4.46
N LEU A 131 1.60 12.68 -4.03
CA LEU A 131 0.95 11.54 -4.65
C LEU A 131 -0.58 11.68 -4.67
N PHE A 132 -1.15 12.17 -3.58
CA PHE A 132 -2.59 12.19 -3.36
C PHE A 132 -3.21 13.61 -3.39
N LEU A 133 -2.46 14.61 -3.86
CA LEU A 133 -2.88 16.00 -3.97
C LEU A 133 -3.43 16.57 -2.65
N ALA A 134 -2.81 16.22 -1.52
CA ALA A 134 -3.24 16.73 -0.23
C ALA A 134 -3.17 18.26 -0.17
N SER A 135 -4.17 18.89 0.48
CA SER A 135 -4.17 20.34 0.68
C SER A 135 -3.05 20.79 1.64
N PRO A 136 -2.61 22.06 1.58
CA PRO A 136 -1.63 22.59 2.52
C PRO A 136 -2.01 22.41 3.99
N GLN A 137 -3.30 22.57 4.32
CA GLN A 137 -3.83 22.36 5.66
C GLN A 137 -3.69 20.90 6.10
N ARG A 138 -4.04 19.94 5.20
CA ARG A 138 -3.89 18.50 5.51
C ARG A 138 -2.42 18.11 5.67
N MET A 139 -1.55 18.61 4.82
CA MET A 139 -0.09 18.40 4.94
C MET A 139 0.43 18.88 6.30
N ARG A 140 0.05 20.10 6.71
CA ARG A 140 0.41 20.69 8.01
C ARG A 140 -0.02 19.81 9.17
N MET A 141 -1.29 19.36 9.15
CA MET A 141 -1.83 18.50 10.22
C MET A 141 -1.12 17.14 10.27
N SER A 142 -0.88 16.51 9.13
CA SER A 142 -0.16 15.23 9.07
C SER A 142 1.28 15.33 9.59
N VAL A 143 1.99 16.44 9.29
CA VAL A 143 3.33 16.67 9.86
C VAL A 143 3.25 16.89 11.37
N HIS A 144 2.27 17.66 11.84
CA HIS A 144 2.06 17.87 13.27
C HIS A 144 1.77 16.55 14.01
N GLU A 145 0.89 15.72 13.48
CA GLU A 145 0.57 14.40 14.04
C GLU A 145 1.82 13.49 14.17
N MET A 146 2.73 13.56 13.18
CA MET A 146 3.92 12.70 13.14
C MET A 146 5.12 13.23 13.92
N THR A 147 5.28 14.55 13.99
CA THR A 147 6.50 15.18 14.56
C THR A 147 6.25 15.96 15.84
N GLY A 148 4.98 16.24 16.18
CA GLY A 148 4.59 17.16 17.26
C GLY A 148 4.79 18.63 16.91
N GLU A 149 5.35 18.97 15.73
CA GLU A 149 5.70 20.34 15.34
C GLU A 149 4.64 20.97 14.45
N LEU A 150 4.15 22.14 14.80
CA LEU A 150 3.19 22.90 14.01
C LEU A 150 3.96 23.90 13.11
N MET A 151 4.41 23.46 11.95
CA MET A 151 5.11 24.29 10.98
C MET A 151 4.18 25.36 10.36
N PRO A 152 4.74 26.49 9.83
CA PRO A 152 3.96 27.54 9.17
C PRO A 152 3.16 27.01 7.97
N LEU A 153 1.91 27.47 7.78
CA LEU A 153 1.08 27.07 6.64
C LEU A 153 1.71 27.45 5.30
N SER A 154 2.39 28.60 5.25
CA SER A 154 3.09 29.10 4.05
C SER A 154 4.13 28.12 3.49
N PHE A 155 4.80 27.35 4.36
CA PHE A 155 5.70 26.28 3.93
C PHE A 155 4.97 25.23 3.08
N PHE A 156 3.80 24.80 3.52
CA PHE A 156 3.00 23.78 2.80
C PHE A 156 2.32 24.34 1.55
N GLU A 157 2.00 25.62 1.54
CA GLU A 157 1.50 26.33 0.34
C GLU A 157 2.58 26.39 -0.73
N GLU A 158 3.84 26.64 -0.35
CA GLU A 158 4.97 26.59 -1.26
C GLU A 158 5.24 25.18 -1.80
N VAL A 159 5.19 24.16 -0.94
CA VAL A 159 5.31 22.76 -1.36
C VAL A 159 4.22 22.41 -2.37
N ALA A 160 2.96 22.81 -2.13
CA ALA A 160 1.85 22.54 -3.03
C ALA A 160 2.03 23.27 -4.39
N ARG A 161 2.54 24.51 -4.36
CA ARG A 161 2.81 25.32 -5.57
C ARG A 161 3.94 24.73 -6.41
N SER A 162 4.97 24.18 -5.77
CA SER A 162 6.14 23.60 -6.45
C SER A 162 5.95 22.20 -7.04
N ARG A 163 4.79 21.56 -6.84
CA ARG A 163 4.50 20.19 -7.35
C ARG A 163 4.77 20.00 -8.84
N PRO A 164 4.33 20.91 -9.74
CA PRO A 164 4.59 20.76 -11.16
C PRO A 164 6.07 20.71 -11.52
N ASP A 165 6.89 21.47 -10.81
CA ASP A 165 8.34 21.55 -11.04
C ASP A 165 9.08 20.39 -10.36
N ALA A 166 8.67 20.05 -9.14
CA ALA A 166 9.28 18.98 -8.37
C ALA A 166 9.06 17.59 -8.98
N ARG A 167 7.87 17.36 -9.56
CA ARG A 167 7.47 16.07 -10.16
C ARG A 167 6.61 16.28 -11.41
N PRO A 168 7.20 16.74 -12.51
CA PRO A 168 6.45 17.13 -13.71
C PRO A 168 5.70 15.95 -14.36
N GLY A 169 6.26 14.76 -14.33
CA GLY A 169 5.61 13.55 -14.85
C GLY A 169 4.37 13.18 -14.04
N LEU A 170 4.51 13.11 -12.72
CA LEU A 170 3.41 12.80 -11.81
C LEU A 170 2.29 13.85 -11.95
N HIS A 171 2.64 15.14 -11.97
CA HIS A 171 1.66 16.21 -12.13
C HIS A 171 0.89 16.11 -13.45
N ARG A 172 1.57 15.92 -14.58
CA ARG A 172 0.90 15.75 -15.90
C ARG A 172 -0.02 14.54 -15.90
N TRP A 173 0.40 13.43 -15.33
CA TRP A 173 -0.42 12.23 -15.22
C TRP A 173 -1.69 12.47 -14.38
N GLN A 174 -1.55 13.13 -13.22
CA GLN A 174 -2.70 13.50 -12.37
C GLN A 174 -3.69 14.41 -13.13
N GLN A 175 -3.19 15.40 -13.85
CA GLN A 175 -4.04 16.28 -14.68
C GLN A 175 -4.76 15.51 -15.79
N SER A 176 -4.11 14.51 -16.39
CA SER A 176 -4.73 13.65 -17.41
C SER A 176 -5.90 12.82 -16.84
N LEU A 177 -5.77 12.31 -15.61
CA LEU A 177 -6.86 11.60 -14.92
C LEU A 177 -8.05 12.52 -14.64
N ILE A 178 -7.76 13.71 -14.11
CA ILE A 178 -8.79 14.73 -13.82
C ILE A 178 -9.53 15.11 -15.10
N SER A 179 -8.82 15.35 -16.20
CA SER A 179 -9.41 15.67 -17.49
C SER A 179 -10.26 14.50 -18.03
N ARG A 180 -9.79 13.26 -17.89
CA ARG A 180 -10.55 12.07 -18.29
C ARG A 180 -11.85 11.94 -17.51
N VAL A 181 -11.82 12.11 -16.20
CA VAL A 181 -13.04 12.08 -15.36
C VAL A 181 -13.98 13.24 -15.73
N ALA A 182 -13.46 14.41 -16.04
CA ALA A 182 -14.29 15.54 -16.50
C ALA A 182 -15.02 15.24 -17.81
N THR A 183 -14.40 14.47 -18.71
CA THR A 183 -14.96 14.13 -20.04
C THR A 183 -15.84 12.88 -19.97
N ASP A 184 -15.35 11.80 -19.35
CA ASP A 184 -15.95 10.48 -19.44
C ASP A 184 -16.80 10.13 -18.21
N GLY A 185 -16.60 10.84 -17.09
CA GLY A 185 -17.27 10.58 -15.81
C GLY A 185 -16.72 9.38 -15.02
N TYR A 186 -15.77 8.64 -15.58
CA TYR A 186 -15.21 7.46 -14.95
C TYR A 186 -13.73 7.24 -15.29
N LEU A 187 -13.07 6.34 -14.57
CA LEU A 187 -11.77 5.78 -14.90
C LEU A 187 -11.89 4.27 -15.10
N LEU A 188 -11.19 3.76 -16.11
CA LEU A 188 -11.02 2.33 -16.39
C LEU A 188 -9.53 1.99 -16.23
N LEU A 189 -9.22 0.98 -15.41
CA LEU A 189 -7.86 0.52 -15.18
C LEU A 189 -7.46 -0.57 -16.19
N PRO A 190 -6.19 -0.59 -16.60
CA PRO A 190 -5.69 -1.61 -17.51
C PRO A 190 -5.64 -2.98 -16.83
N ILE A 191 -5.43 -4.01 -17.67
CA ILE A 191 -5.19 -5.42 -17.31
C ILE A 191 -6.42 -6.11 -16.74
N LEU A 192 -6.98 -5.65 -15.61
CA LEU A 192 -8.13 -6.28 -14.97
C LEU A 192 -9.47 -5.62 -15.28
N GLY A 193 -9.46 -4.49 -16.00
CA GLY A 193 -10.70 -3.82 -16.43
C GLY A 193 -11.56 -3.22 -15.30
N GLN A 194 -10.97 -2.99 -14.13
CA GLN A 194 -11.69 -2.37 -13.02
C GLN A 194 -12.00 -0.91 -13.34
N SER A 195 -13.23 -0.49 -13.05
CA SER A 195 -13.68 0.89 -13.32
C SER A 195 -14.30 1.52 -12.08
N ARG A 196 -14.26 2.86 -12.07
CA ARG A 196 -14.94 3.67 -11.05
C ARG A 196 -15.55 4.90 -11.67
N THR A 197 -16.85 5.11 -11.42
CA THR A 197 -17.59 6.33 -11.80
C THR A 197 -17.45 7.39 -10.69
N PHE A 198 -17.34 8.67 -11.10
CA PHE A 198 -17.20 9.81 -10.19
C PHE A 198 -18.39 10.75 -10.39
N VAL A 199 -19.48 10.48 -9.68
CA VAL A 199 -20.71 11.29 -9.76
C VAL A 199 -20.44 12.69 -9.22
N GLY A 200 -20.75 13.73 -9.97
CA GLY A 200 -20.45 15.13 -9.61
C GLY A 200 -19.11 15.63 -10.17
N GLY A 201 -18.39 14.78 -10.89
CA GLY A 201 -17.15 15.14 -11.58
C GLY A 201 -15.90 15.20 -10.69
N PRO A 202 -14.76 15.60 -11.26
CA PRO A 202 -13.48 15.50 -10.58
C PRO A 202 -13.32 16.51 -9.42
N SER A 203 -14.00 17.64 -9.45
CA SER A 203 -13.89 18.66 -8.39
C SER A 203 -14.45 18.16 -7.05
N ALA A 204 -15.46 17.30 -7.07
CA ALA A 204 -16.01 16.69 -5.86
C ALA A 204 -15.16 15.54 -5.33
N HIS A 205 -14.29 14.95 -6.18
CA HIS A 205 -13.56 13.71 -5.90
C HIS A 205 -12.07 13.79 -6.22
N LEU A 206 -11.45 14.97 -6.17
CA LEU A 206 -10.09 15.21 -6.66
C LEU A 206 -9.06 14.16 -6.14
N ASN A 207 -9.03 13.97 -4.83
CA ASN A 207 -8.12 13.00 -4.21
C ASN A 207 -8.45 11.55 -4.61
N GLU A 208 -9.73 11.23 -4.73
CA GLU A 208 -10.18 9.90 -5.10
C GLU A 208 -9.86 9.54 -6.55
N VAL A 209 -9.91 10.53 -7.45
CA VAL A 209 -9.55 10.37 -8.87
C VAL A 209 -8.09 9.96 -9.01
N VAL A 210 -7.18 10.62 -8.30
CA VAL A 210 -5.75 10.29 -8.36
C VAL A 210 -5.38 9.07 -7.55
N ASN A 211 -6.10 8.79 -6.46
CA ASN A 211 -5.90 7.63 -5.60
C ASN A 211 -6.33 6.32 -6.24
N PHE A 212 -7.44 6.32 -6.95
CA PHE A 212 -8.07 5.09 -7.46
C PHE A 212 -7.10 4.23 -8.30
N PRO A 213 -6.38 4.76 -9.32
CA PRO A 213 -5.46 3.94 -10.10
C PRO A 213 -4.30 3.38 -9.26
N ILE A 214 -3.71 4.20 -8.38
CA ILE A 214 -2.55 3.80 -7.59
C ILE A 214 -2.93 2.72 -6.58
N GLN A 215 -3.92 3.00 -5.74
CA GLN A 215 -4.30 2.09 -4.66
C GLN A 215 -4.90 0.79 -5.16
N THR A 216 -5.73 0.85 -6.22
CA THR A 216 -6.35 -0.34 -6.78
C THR A 216 -5.31 -1.27 -7.42
N GLN A 217 -4.38 -0.73 -8.21
CA GLN A 217 -3.36 -1.55 -8.86
C GLN A 217 -2.31 -2.06 -7.87
N ALA A 218 -1.97 -1.28 -6.84
CA ALA A 218 -1.12 -1.75 -5.73
C ALA A 218 -1.79 -2.92 -4.97
N SER A 219 -3.07 -2.78 -4.63
CA SER A 219 -3.84 -3.85 -3.99
C SER A 219 -3.93 -5.10 -4.88
N ASN A 220 -4.20 -4.93 -6.17
CA ASN A 220 -4.21 -6.03 -7.12
C ASN A 220 -2.86 -6.75 -7.21
N THR A 221 -1.74 -6.03 -7.14
CA THR A 221 -0.40 -6.63 -7.12
C THR A 221 -0.27 -7.59 -5.94
N LEU A 222 -0.67 -7.15 -4.75
CA LEU A 222 -0.65 -8.00 -3.55
C LEU A 222 -1.60 -9.19 -3.68
N LEU A 223 -2.82 -8.99 -4.20
CA LEU A 223 -3.79 -10.07 -4.43
C LEU A 223 -3.28 -11.11 -5.43
N GLN A 224 -2.54 -10.71 -6.46
CA GLN A 224 -1.90 -11.65 -7.39
C GLN A 224 -0.81 -12.47 -6.70
N ILE A 225 -0.01 -11.87 -5.83
CA ILE A 225 0.97 -12.60 -5.01
C ILE A 225 0.26 -13.59 -4.08
N GLN A 226 -0.81 -13.17 -3.41
CA GLN A 226 -1.62 -14.07 -2.57
C GLN A 226 -2.19 -15.23 -3.37
N GLY A 227 -2.69 -14.97 -4.58
CA GLY A 227 -3.18 -16.02 -5.48
C GLY A 227 -2.10 -17.07 -5.78
N ARG A 228 -0.87 -16.65 -6.10
CA ARG A 228 0.27 -17.57 -6.30
C ARG A 228 0.62 -18.35 -5.03
N LEU A 229 0.60 -17.69 -3.89
CA LEU A 229 0.84 -18.38 -2.61
C LEU A 229 -0.23 -19.43 -2.30
N LEU A 230 -1.49 -19.19 -2.62
CA LEU A 230 -2.55 -20.18 -2.48
C LEU A 230 -2.36 -21.40 -3.40
N GLU A 231 -1.66 -21.23 -4.53
CA GLU A 231 -1.27 -22.34 -5.41
C GLU A 231 -0.05 -23.11 -4.90
N TYR A 232 0.91 -22.42 -4.27
CA TYR A 232 2.20 -23.00 -3.88
C TYR A 232 2.16 -23.65 -2.49
N LEU A 233 1.56 -23.01 -1.51
CA LEU A 233 1.55 -23.51 -0.14
C LEU A 233 0.95 -24.93 -0.01
N PRO A 234 -0.17 -25.30 -0.67
CA PRO A 234 -0.68 -26.67 -0.59
C PRO A 234 0.24 -27.72 -1.19
N LYS A 235 1.06 -27.35 -2.19
CA LYS A 235 2.00 -28.28 -2.85
C LYS A 235 3.26 -28.52 -2.01
N LEU A 236 3.67 -27.52 -1.24
CA LEU A 236 4.83 -27.61 -0.37
C LEU A 236 4.53 -28.41 0.91
N TYR A 237 3.26 -28.41 1.36
CA TYR A 237 2.85 -28.96 2.66
C TYR A 237 1.79 -30.04 2.47
N THR A 238 2.22 -31.21 2.01
CA THR A 238 1.31 -32.34 1.75
C THR A 238 0.91 -33.08 3.02
N GLN A 239 1.70 -32.99 4.10
CA GLN A 239 1.43 -33.66 5.38
C GLN A 239 1.79 -32.76 6.57
N GLY A 240 1.01 -32.87 7.64
CA GLY A 240 1.26 -32.16 8.90
C GLY A 240 0.79 -30.72 8.97
N PRO A 241 1.30 -29.94 9.94
CA PRO A 241 0.91 -28.56 10.15
C PRO A 241 1.36 -27.68 8.98
N ARG A 242 0.46 -26.81 8.51
CA ARG A 242 0.69 -25.97 7.34
C ARG A 242 0.85 -24.51 7.77
N PRO A 243 1.77 -23.75 7.17
CA PRO A 243 1.76 -22.30 7.29
C PRO A 243 0.42 -21.73 6.85
N LEU A 244 -0.08 -20.77 7.58
CA LEU A 244 -1.33 -20.09 7.27
C LEU A 244 -1.08 -18.62 6.97
N MET A 245 -1.56 -18.17 5.84
CA MET A 245 -1.78 -16.78 5.54
C MET A 245 -3.05 -16.34 6.27
N PHE A 246 -2.92 -15.63 7.41
CA PHE A 246 -4.05 -15.39 8.31
C PHE A 246 -4.46 -13.93 8.44
N LEU A 247 -3.58 -12.98 8.04
CA LEU A 247 -3.85 -11.55 8.17
C LEU A 247 -3.21 -10.80 7.01
N GLN A 248 -3.95 -9.83 6.46
CA GLN A 248 -3.42 -8.81 5.56
C GLN A 248 -3.62 -7.44 6.20
N VAL A 249 -2.56 -6.63 6.22
CA VAL A 249 -2.61 -5.24 6.70
C VAL A 249 -2.03 -4.36 5.61
N TYR A 250 -2.89 -3.61 4.89
CA TYR A 250 -2.51 -2.78 3.74
C TYR A 250 -1.75 -3.56 2.67
N ASP A 251 -0.45 -3.38 2.58
CA ASP A 251 0.50 -3.99 1.64
C ASP A 251 1.32 -5.14 2.25
N ALA A 252 1.03 -5.51 3.50
CA ALA A 252 1.66 -6.62 4.20
C ALA A 252 0.75 -7.86 4.34
N ILE A 253 1.34 -9.04 4.20
CA ILE A 253 0.73 -10.35 4.48
C ILE A 253 1.43 -10.99 5.67
N TYR A 254 0.65 -11.53 6.60
CA TYR A 254 1.14 -12.21 7.79
C TYR A 254 0.86 -13.71 7.72
N PHE A 255 1.87 -14.49 8.08
CA PHE A 255 1.84 -15.95 8.08
C PHE A 255 2.10 -16.48 9.46
N ASP A 256 1.33 -17.50 9.88
CA ASP A 256 1.62 -18.33 11.04
C ASP A 256 2.35 -19.58 10.57
N VAL A 257 3.61 -19.78 10.97
CA VAL A 257 4.55 -20.70 10.36
C VAL A 257 5.12 -21.68 11.38
N PRO A 258 4.94 -23.01 11.15
CA PRO A 258 5.67 -24.02 11.93
C PRO A 258 7.19 -23.90 11.71
N PRO A 259 8.03 -24.20 12.70
CA PRO A 259 9.49 -23.94 12.62
C PRO A 259 10.18 -24.56 11.41
N GLN A 260 9.77 -25.77 11.03
CA GLN A 260 10.40 -26.53 9.93
C GLN A 260 10.08 -25.97 8.54
N TYR A 261 9.16 -25.01 8.41
CA TYR A 261 8.70 -24.51 7.12
C TYR A 261 9.05 -23.03 6.85
N GLU A 262 9.85 -22.40 7.70
CA GLU A 262 10.22 -21.00 7.55
C GLU A 262 10.93 -20.74 6.22
N ASP A 263 11.97 -21.50 5.90
CA ASP A 263 12.74 -21.34 4.66
C ASP A 263 11.91 -21.67 3.42
N SER A 264 11.06 -22.70 3.52
CA SER A 264 10.17 -23.08 2.41
C SER A 264 9.11 -22.00 2.15
N LEU A 265 8.59 -21.35 3.19
CA LEU A 265 7.68 -20.21 3.04
C LEU A 265 8.39 -19.03 2.37
N LYS A 266 9.58 -18.68 2.84
CA LYS A 266 10.38 -17.58 2.25
C LYS A 266 10.65 -17.82 0.76
N ALA A 267 11.02 -19.06 0.40
CA ALA A 267 11.19 -19.46 -1.00
C ALA A 267 9.88 -19.35 -1.81
N ALA A 268 8.75 -19.77 -1.24
CA ALA A 268 7.45 -19.64 -1.90
C ALA A 268 7.04 -18.18 -2.11
N VAL A 269 7.28 -17.32 -1.12
CA VAL A 269 7.03 -15.87 -1.22
C VAL A 269 7.90 -15.27 -2.34
N GLN A 270 9.20 -15.59 -2.35
CA GLN A 270 10.10 -15.13 -3.40
C GLN A 270 9.62 -15.54 -4.79
N GLN A 271 9.24 -16.81 -4.97
CA GLN A 271 8.74 -17.31 -6.25
C GLN A 271 7.44 -16.60 -6.66
N ALA A 272 6.52 -16.40 -5.73
CA ALA A 272 5.25 -15.71 -6.00
C ALA A 272 5.46 -14.26 -6.46
N VAL A 273 6.42 -13.55 -5.84
CA VAL A 273 6.78 -12.19 -6.26
C VAL A 273 7.43 -12.20 -7.64
N LEU A 274 8.35 -13.14 -7.91
CA LEU A 274 8.99 -13.28 -9.22
C LEU A 274 7.98 -13.56 -10.33
N ASP A 275 7.00 -14.42 -10.08
CA ASP A 275 5.96 -14.74 -11.07
C ASP A 275 5.06 -13.53 -11.38
N VAL A 276 4.72 -12.74 -10.36
CA VAL A 276 3.93 -11.51 -10.53
C VAL A 276 4.75 -10.42 -11.24
N ALA A 277 6.06 -10.37 -11.00
CA ALA A 277 6.99 -9.44 -11.64
C ALA A 277 7.40 -9.85 -13.07
N ALA A 278 7.26 -11.13 -13.45
CA ALA A 278 7.60 -11.63 -14.76
C ALA A 278 6.80 -10.91 -15.88
N PRO A 279 7.29 -10.86 -17.13
CA PRO A 279 6.58 -10.20 -18.24
C PRO A 279 5.12 -10.65 -18.42
N SER A 280 4.82 -11.92 -18.19
CA SER A 280 3.46 -12.47 -18.24
C SER A 280 2.66 -12.26 -16.95
N GLY A 281 3.32 -11.88 -15.87
CA GLY A 281 2.69 -11.60 -14.58
C GLY A 281 2.01 -10.22 -14.55
N TYR A 282 1.26 -9.98 -13.48
CA TYR A 282 0.46 -8.76 -13.39
C TYR A 282 1.31 -7.48 -13.41
N TRP A 283 2.39 -7.44 -12.62
CA TRP A 283 3.31 -6.29 -12.56
C TRP A 283 4.05 -6.10 -13.90
N GLY A 284 4.54 -7.18 -14.52
CA GLY A 284 5.19 -7.12 -15.82
C GLY A 284 4.27 -6.58 -16.92
N ARG A 285 3.02 -7.01 -16.95
CA ARG A 285 2.00 -6.50 -17.88
C ARG A 285 1.67 -5.02 -17.64
N LEU A 286 1.69 -4.56 -16.39
CA LEU A 286 1.58 -3.13 -16.09
C LEU A 286 2.76 -2.35 -16.61
N GLN A 287 3.99 -2.87 -16.46
CA GLN A 287 5.21 -2.25 -17.00
C GLN A 287 5.13 -2.12 -18.53
N GLU A 288 4.70 -3.17 -19.21
CA GLU A 288 4.48 -3.15 -20.66
C GLU A 288 3.42 -2.11 -21.06
N TYR A 289 2.27 -2.07 -20.36
CA TYR A 289 1.18 -1.14 -20.65
C TYR A 289 1.60 0.32 -20.48
N TYR A 290 2.31 0.65 -19.40
CA TYR A 290 2.74 2.01 -19.12
C TYR A 290 4.05 2.41 -19.82
N GLY A 291 4.80 1.45 -20.39
CA GLY A 291 6.07 1.68 -21.06
C GLY A 291 7.22 2.05 -20.12
N HIS A 292 7.12 1.69 -18.85
CA HIS A 292 8.13 2.01 -17.83
C HIS A 292 8.52 0.79 -17.01
N THR A 293 9.77 0.74 -16.55
CA THR A 293 10.28 -0.35 -15.69
C THR A 293 10.51 0.16 -14.27
N VAL A 294 9.91 -0.52 -13.31
CA VAL A 294 10.07 -0.26 -11.87
C VAL A 294 10.22 -1.61 -11.16
N PRO A 295 11.28 -1.86 -10.38
CA PRO A 295 11.42 -3.11 -9.66
C PRO A 295 10.28 -3.31 -8.66
N LEU A 296 9.81 -4.56 -8.51
CA LEU A 296 8.87 -4.95 -7.45
C LEU A 296 9.70 -5.53 -6.30
N GLU A 297 9.75 -4.80 -5.20
CA GLU A 297 10.54 -5.18 -4.02
C GLU A 297 9.65 -5.44 -2.81
N TYR A 298 10.14 -6.31 -1.92
CA TYR A 298 9.46 -6.66 -0.68
C TYR A 298 10.48 -6.92 0.43
N GLU A 299 10.00 -6.83 1.65
CA GLU A 299 10.71 -7.24 2.86
C GLU A 299 10.01 -8.44 3.48
N ILE A 300 10.75 -9.32 4.13
CA ILE A 300 10.21 -10.47 4.84
C ILE A 300 10.95 -10.64 6.18
N ASP A 301 10.20 -10.61 7.29
CA ASP A 301 10.69 -10.65 8.66
C ASP A 301 10.19 -11.89 9.40
#